data_95927be58e5642c5c2360a9031f13224
#
_entry.id   95927be58e5642c5c2360a9031f13224
#
_cell.length_a   1.000
_cell.length_b   1.000
_cell.length_c   1.000
_cell.angle_alpha   90.00
_cell.angle_beta   90.00
_cell.angle_gamma   90.00
#
_symmetry.space_group_name_H-M   'P 1'
#
loop_
_entity.id
_entity.type
_entity.pdbx_description
1 polymer ?
#
loop_
_entity_poly.entity_id
_entity_poly.type
_entity_poly.pdbx_seq_one_letter_code
_entity_poly.pdbx_strand_id
1 'polypeptide(L)'
;MTETSARAALPRYRRTAKPPHGDGLLPEQAGAGRAEHEAPETTAMASPGRIASLDVIRGVAIIGTLASNVWLFQAFFGERVVDIWWQDLVSALSEGKFLGLLTIMFGIGLEIQRQAALRRGSRWPGTYLVRAGLLFIDGMLNYIFVVQFDVLRAYAVLGFVVAFVLLLPEKRQWVFIGVALVTHVTLILLPLFTGSVMMFPGLVIPGESPTVGGRPTYWEEVQMNTLTVFSDLTVGTDTGSILTLGLVVFTLGAMLYRHGLFEARGARLRRWVMIVGLGAGVPGEVVFFLMQETFGLNRFLSAPLVAFGILALMASFYRGHRIGFVGRGLSLVGQMALSCYVLQNILGRVAQSIIGHSPLAETLDPLVGTLAMFFVIAALVILFANLWMRRFRKGPLEYVWDVSFRFLTRSRVKAPTVA
;
A
#
# COMPACT_ATOMS: atom_id res chain seq x y z
N MET A 1 -44.96 39.66 44.17
CA MET A 1 -44.87 41.02 43.58
C MET A 1 -44.17 40.88 42.28
N THR A 2 -45.04 41.03 41.26
CA THR A 2 -44.96 41.64 39.91
C THR A 2 -43.89 41.07 38.98
N GLU A 3 -44.29 40.17 38.05
CA GLU A 3 -44.78 40.45 36.70
C GLU A 3 -43.91 41.44 35.90
N THR A 4 -43.35 41.03 34.78
CA THR A 4 -43.74 41.54 33.48
C THR A 4 -43.18 40.71 32.34
N SER A 5 -44.11 40.23 31.52
CA SER A 5 -43.99 39.59 30.19
C SER A 5 -43.51 40.60 29.12
N ALA A 6 -42.71 40.13 28.17
CA ALA A 6 -42.59 40.76 26.85
C ALA A 6 -42.44 39.72 25.75
N ARG A 7 -43.53 39.48 25.05
CA ARG A 7 -43.59 38.82 23.71
C ARG A 7 -43.04 39.82 22.70
N ALA A 8 -42.16 39.40 21.81
CA ALA A 8 -41.83 40.11 20.58
C ALA A 8 -42.11 39.22 19.36
N ALA A 9 -42.83 39.83 18.43
CA ALA A 9 -43.52 39.24 17.29
C ALA A 9 -42.62 38.96 16.09
N LEU A 10 -42.99 37.93 15.30
CA LEU A 10 -42.46 37.61 13.98
C LEU A 10 -43.04 38.58 12.89
N PRO A 11 -42.27 39.01 11.90
CA PRO A 11 -42.81 39.72 10.74
C PRO A 11 -43.30 38.74 9.66
N ARG A 12 -44.53 39.01 9.19
CA ARG A 12 -45.24 38.34 8.09
C ARG A 12 -44.62 38.75 6.74
N TYR A 13 -44.36 37.78 5.89
CA TYR A 13 -43.94 37.98 4.50
C TYR A 13 -45.17 38.27 3.62
N ARG A 14 -45.14 39.40 2.94
CA ARG A 14 -46.21 39.92 2.04
C ARG A 14 -45.98 39.37 0.63
N ARG A 15 -47.01 38.74 0.04
CA ARG A 15 -47.12 38.43 -1.40
C ARG A 15 -47.51 39.70 -2.15
N THR A 16 -46.84 40.01 -3.25
CA THR A 16 -47.35 40.87 -4.35
C THR A 16 -46.77 40.35 -5.67
N ALA A 17 -47.64 39.88 -6.50
CA ALA A 17 -48.24 40.48 -7.71
C ALA A 17 -47.43 40.24 -9.00
N LYS A 18 -48.12 39.63 -9.95
CA LYS A 18 -47.82 39.27 -11.33
C LYS A 18 -47.82 40.54 -12.23
N PRO A 19 -46.91 40.69 -13.22
CA PRO A 19 -47.02 41.68 -14.28
C PRO A 19 -47.63 41.09 -15.58
N PRO A 20 -48.13 41.96 -16.47
CA PRO A 20 -49.03 41.63 -17.58
C PRO A 20 -48.32 41.33 -18.91
N HIS A 21 -49.12 40.76 -19.83
CA HIS A 21 -48.77 40.48 -21.23
C HIS A 21 -48.59 41.82 -22.05
N GLY A 22 -47.66 41.75 -23.01
CA GLY A 22 -47.52 42.71 -24.09
C GLY A 22 -46.94 42.06 -25.33
N ASP A 23 -47.81 42.08 -26.39
CA ASP A 23 -47.51 41.60 -27.74
C ASP A 23 -46.51 42.50 -28.47
N GLY A 24 -45.76 41.92 -29.44
CA GLY A 24 -45.24 42.77 -30.51
C GLY A 24 -43.99 42.27 -31.25
N LEU A 25 -44.23 41.63 -32.41
CA LEU A 25 -43.49 41.78 -33.67
C LEU A 25 -42.04 41.20 -33.80
N LEU A 26 -41.97 40.22 -34.69
CA LEU A 26 -40.76 39.81 -35.43
C LEU A 26 -40.32 40.87 -36.45
N PRO A 27 -39.05 40.90 -36.91
CA PRO A 27 -38.64 40.35 -38.16
C PRO A 27 -37.28 39.60 -38.12
N GLU A 28 -37.21 38.46 -38.70
CA GLU A 28 -36.67 38.03 -40.02
C GLU A 28 -35.19 38.34 -40.32
N GLN A 29 -34.51 37.22 -40.56
CA GLN A 29 -33.40 36.92 -41.49
C GLN A 29 -31.93 37.10 -41.09
N ALA A 30 -31.26 35.95 -41.25
CA ALA A 30 -30.05 35.59 -42.00
C ALA A 30 -28.75 35.48 -41.22
N GLY A 31 -28.23 34.29 -41.28
CA GLY A 31 -26.81 33.99 -40.94
C GLY A 31 -26.56 32.54 -40.59
N ALA A 32 -26.43 31.68 -41.60
CA ALA A 32 -25.99 30.30 -41.43
C ALA A 32 -24.54 30.25 -40.97
N GLY A 33 -24.35 29.91 -39.68
CA GLY A 33 -23.06 29.52 -39.12
C GLY A 33 -23.20 28.12 -38.56
N ARG A 34 -22.59 27.12 -39.21
CA ARG A 34 -22.43 25.76 -38.67
C ARG A 34 -21.71 25.83 -37.35
N ALA A 35 -22.43 25.70 -36.26
CA ALA A 35 -21.85 25.33 -34.96
C ALA A 35 -21.64 23.81 -35.01
N GLU A 36 -20.39 23.39 -35.09
CA GLU A 36 -19.96 22.02 -34.79
C GLU A 36 -20.37 21.74 -33.33
N HIS A 37 -21.28 20.80 -33.21
CA HIS A 37 -21.61 20.19 -31.92
C HIS A 37 -20.40 19.39 -31.47
N GLU A 38 -19.49 20.01 -30.72
CA GLU A 38 -18.61 19.25 -29.83
C GLU A 38 -19.51 18.53 -28.81
N ALA A 39 -19.63 17.22 -29.00
CA ALA A 39 -20.21 16.35 -27.99
C ALA A 39 -19.43 16.54 -26.68
N PRO A 40 -20.10 16.75 -25.54
CA PRO A 40 -19.39 16.82 -24.28
C PRO A 40 -18.70 15.49 -24.04
N GLU A 41 -17.36 15.51 -24.02
CA GLU A 41 -16.55 14.39 -23.49
C GLU A 41 -17.17 13.98 -22.15
N THR A 42 -17.66 12.75 -22.12
CA THR A 42 -18.21 12.13 -20.91
C THR A 42 -17.07 12.00 -19.91
N THR A 43 -16.80 13.08 -19.18
CA THR A 43 -15.95 13.07 -18.00
C THR A 43 -16.63 12.13 -17.00
N ALA A 44 -16.15 10.90 -16.95
CA ALA A 44 -16.59 9.93 -15.94
C ALA A 44 -16.50 10.63 -14.59
N MET A 45 -17.65 10.96 -13.99
CA MET A 45 -17.76 11.60 -12.69
C MET A 45 -17.04 10.73 -11.67
N ALA A 46 -15.82 11.12 -11.30
CA ALA A 46 -15.11 10.55 -10.17
C ALA A 46 -16.01 10.77 -8.93
N SER A 47 -16.32 9.68 -8.24
CA SER A 47 -17.06 9.73 -6.98
C SER A 47 -16.42 10.79 -6.06
N PRO A 48 -17.21 11.67 -5.42
CA PRO A 48 -16.67 12.76 -4.61
C PRO A 48 -15.87 12.18 -3.45
N GLY A 49 -14.53 12.40 -3.46
CA GLY A 49 -13.62 12.05 -2.37
C GLY A 49 -12.48 11.08 -2.72
N ARG A 50 -12.39 10.57 -3.95
CA ARG A 50 -11.27 9.70 -4.34
C ARG A 50 -10.06 10.53 -4.76
N ILE A 51 -8.96 10.38 -4.03
CA ILE A 51 -7.69 11.04 -4.35
C ILE A 51 -6.94 10.14 -5.34
N ALA A 52 -7.01 10.47 -6.63
CA ALA A 52 -6.43 9.65 -7.70
C ALA A 52 -4.91 9.43 -7.56
N SER A 53 -4.19 10.37 -6.95
CA SER A 53 -2.77 10.23 -6.64
C SER A 53 -2.49 9.09 -5.65
N LEU A 54 -3.39 8.79 -4.70
CA LEU A 54 -3.21 7.66 -3.79
C LEU A 54 -3.23 6.32 -4.52
N ASP A 55 -4.07 6.18 -5.54
CA ASP A 55 -4.12 4.96 -6.34
C ASP A 55 -2.83 4.78 -7.15
N VAL A 56 -2.28 5.86 -7.72
CA VAL A 56 -0.99 5.81 -8.44
C VAL A 56 0.14 5.44 -7.49
N ILE A 57 0.22 6.08 -6.31
CA ILE A 57 1.26 5.79 -5.30
C ILE A 57 1.18 4.32 -4.85
N ARG A 58 -0.03 3.81 -4.64
CA ARG A 58 -0.24 2.39 -4.30
C ARG A 58 0.21 1.47 -5.43
N GLY A 59 -0.08 1.82 -6.69
CA GLY A 59 0.38 1.06 -7.87
C GLY A 59 1.91 1.05 -7.97
N VAL A 60 2.56 2.19 -7.73
CA VAL A 60 4.03 2.26 -7.68
C VAL A 60 4.57 1.39 -6.54
N ALA A 61 3.94 1.42 -5.36
CA ALA A 61 4.35 0.57 -4.24
C ALA A 61 4.23 -0.92 -4.57
N ILE A 62 3.16 -1.36 -5.25
CA ILE A 62 2.97 -2.77 -5.66
C ILE A 62 4.01 -3.19 -6.70
N ILE A 63 4.23 -2.42 -7.76
CA ILE A 63 5.25 -2.76 -8.77
C ILE A 63 6.66 -2.66 -8.17
N GLY A 64 6.90 -1.71 -7.28
CA GLY A 64 8.16 -1.58 -6.57
C GLY A 64 8.44 -2.72 -5.58
N THR A 65 7.41 -3.27 -4.91
CA THR A 65 7.58 -4.49 -4.09
C THR A 65 7.96 -5.70 -4.93
N LEU A 66 7.49 -5.79 -6.18
CA LEU A 66 7.99 -6.81 -7.10
C LEU A 66 9.49 -6.65 -7.35
N ALA A 67 10.00 -5.41 -7.48
CA ALA A 67 11.44 -5.17 -7.68
C ALA A 67 12.29 -5.63 -6.50
N SER A 68 11.75 -5.64 -5.27
CA SER A 68 12.41 -6.25 -4.11
C SER A 68 12.23 -7.77 -4.07
N ASN A 69 11.02 -8.26 -4.38
CA ASN A 69 10.69 -9.67 -4.26
C ASN A 69 11.28 -10.54 -5.38
N VAL A 70 11.58 -9.95 -6.55
CA VAL A 70 12.12 -10.70 -7.69
C VAL A 70 13.45 -11.40 -7.36
N TRP A 71 14.25 -10.80 -6.46
CA TRP A 71 15.51 -11.39 -5.99
C TRP A 71 15.29 -12.67 -5.19
N LEU A 72 14.16 -12.83 -4.51
CA LEU A 72 13.80 -14.04 -3.77
C LEU A 72 13.45 -15.21 -4.71
N PHE A 73 13.06 -14.90 -5.95
CA PHE A 73 12.83 -15.93 -6.99
C PHE A 73 14.09 -16.31 -7.76
N GLN A 74 15.23 -15.63 -7.51
CA GLN A 74 16.47 -15.81 -8.28
C GLN A 74 17.24 -17.10 -7.91
N ALA A 75 16.96 -17.75 -6.79
CA ALA A 75 17.73 -18.88 -6.24
C ALA A 75 18.00 -20.07 -7.20
N PHE A 76 17.35 -20.08 -8.38
CA PHE A 76 17.54 -21.12 -9.40
C PHE A 76 18.63 -20.82 -10.43
N PHE A 77 19.17 -19.60 -10.52
CA PHE A 77 20.25 -19.28 -11.45
C PHE A 77 21.62 -19.85 -11.01
N GLY A 78 21.69 -20.49 -9.83
CA GLY A 78 22.90 -21.08 -9.28
C GLY A 78 23.87 -20.05 -8.69
N GLU A 79 24.92 -20.55 -8.04
CA GLU A 79 25.99 -19.74 -7.43
C GLU A 79 27.00 -19.27 -8.51
N ARG A 80 26.53 -18.66 -9.59
CA ARG A 80 27.49 -18.04 -10.51
C ARG A 80 28.01 -16.76 -9.88
N VAL A 81 29.32 -16.65 -9.85
CA VAL A 81 30.02 -15.40 -9.49
C VAL A 81 29.75 -14.38 -10.60
N VAL A 82 28.66 -13.66 -10.47
CA VAL A 82 28.38 -12.44 -11.23
C VAL A 82 29.17 -11.32 -10.57
N ASP A 83 29.43 -10.26 -11.29
CA ASP A 83 29.99 -9.04 -10.70
C ASP A 83 29.04 -8.56 -9.58
N ILE A 84 29.31 -8.99 -8.35
CA ILE A 84 28.49 -8.87 -7.15
C ILE A 84 28.06 -7.41 -6.94
N TRP A 85 28.96 -6.47 -7.31
CA TRP A 85 28.72 -5.04 -7.13
C TRP A 85 27.49 -4.51 -7.90
N TRP A 86 27.30 -4.91 -9.14
CA TRP A 86 26.14 -4.50 -9.94
C TRP A 86 24.84 -5.11 -9.41
N GLN A 87 24.88 -6.35 -9.00
CA GLN A 87 23.73 -7.01 -8.39
C GLN A 87 23.35 -6.33 -7.07
N ASP A 88 24.31 -6.05 -6.21
CA ASP A 88 24.10 -5.35 -4.94
C ASP A 88 23.57 -3.94 -5.15
N LEU A 89 24.09 -3.22 -6.13
CA LEU A 89 23.60 -1.87 -6.47
C LEU A 89 22.15 -1.89 -6.93
N VAL A 90 21.79 -2.79 -7.83
CA VAL A 90 20.42 -2.88 -8.38
C VAL A 90 19.45 -3.36 -7.31
N SER A 91 19.82 -4.34 -6.48
CA SER A 91 18.99 -4.79 -5.36
C SER A 91 18.81 -3.69 -4.32
N ALA A 92 19.89 -2.99 -3.97
CA ALA A 92 19.85 -1.87 -3.03
C ALA A 92 18.89 -0.75 -3.48
N LEU A 93 18.73 -0.50 -4.79
CA LEU A 93 17.79 0.51 -5.29
C LEU A 93 16.32 0.21 -4.98
N SER A 94 15.96 -1.06 -4.83
CA SER A 94 14.57 -1.50 -4.60
C SER A 94 14.31 -1.93 -3.15
N GLU A 95 15.33 -2.43 -2.45
CA GLU A 95 15.18 -3.07 -1.14
C GLU A 95 14.58 -2.13 -0.09
N GLY A 96 13.52 -2.61 0.57
CA GLY A 96 12.85 -1.92 1.68
C GLY A 96 12.01 -0.69 1.31
N LYS A 97 12.38 0.07 0.28
CA LYS A 97 11.79 1.39 -0.04
C LYS A 97 10.33 1.29 -0.46
N PHE A 98 10.02 0.39 -1.38
CA PHE A 98 8.66 0.21 -1.88
C PHE A 98 7.78 -0.57 -0.91
N LEU A 99 8.38 -1.48 -0.14
CA LEU A 99 7.70 -2.11 0.99
C LEU A 99 7.36 -1.08 2.06
N GLY A 100 8.28 -0.18 2.39
CA GLY A 100 8.04 0.96 3.26
C GLY A 100 6.92 1.87 2.73
N LEU A 101 6.92 2.18 1.42
CA LEU A 101 5.87 2.97 0.79
C LEU A 101 4.50 2.27 0.88
N LEU A 102 4.46 0.95 0.65
CA LEU A 102 3.24 0.16 0.81
C LEU A 102 2.75 0.20 2.27
N THR A 103 3.67 0.05 3.22
CA THR A 103 3.38 0.14 4.66
C THR A 103 2.77 1.50 5.04
N ILE A 104 3.33 2.61 4.56
CA ILE A 104 2.77 3.95 4.77
C ILE A 104 1.36 4.05 4.17
N MET A 105 1.16 3.51 2.96
CA MET A 105 -0.14 3.53 2.28
C MET A 105 -1.21 2.75 3.02
N PHE A 106 -0.85 1.66 3.72
CA PHE A 106 -1.77 0.95 4.61
C PHE A 106 -2.18 1.82 5.80
N GLY A 107 -1.25 2.53 6.44
CA GLY A 107 -1.55 3.48 7.52
C GLY A 107 -2.48 4.61 7.05
N ILE A 108 -2.24 5.19 5.87
CA ILE A 108 -3.11 6.17 5.23
C ILE A 108 -4.52 5.57 5.00
N GLY A 109 -4.58 4.35 4.46
CA GLY A 109 -5.83 3.63 4.20
C GLY A 109 -6.63 3.38 5.48
N LEU A 110 -5.95 3.11 6.59
CA LEU A 110 -6.55 2.93 7.91
C LEU A 110 -7.23 4.23 8.39
N GLU A 111 -6.53 5.36 8.29
CA GLU A 111 -7.09 6.67 8.67
C GLU A 111 -8.26 7.08 7.78
N ILE A 112 -8.20 6.83 6.47
CA ILE A 112 -9.33 7.06 5.55
C ILE A 112 -10.56 6.25 5.99
N GLN A 113 -10.38 4.98 6.36
CA GLN A 113 -11.45 4.11 6.83
C GLN A 113 -12.00 4.59 8.17
N ARG A 114 -11.12 5.04 9.10
CA ARG A 114 -11.53 5.62 10.38
C ARG A 114 -12.40 6.87 10.18
N GLN A 115 -11.94 7.81 9.37
CA GLN A 115 -12.69 9.03 9.06
C GLN A 115 -14.03 8.70 8.39
N ALA A 116 -14.05 7.73 7.47
CA ALA A 116 -15.28 7.30 6.81
C ALA A 116 -16.25 6.62 7.79
N ALA A 117 -15.78 5.86 8.78
CA ALA A 117 -16.60 5.26 9.82
C ALA A 117 -17.22 6.36 10.73
N LEU A 118 -16.39 7.31 11.19
CA LEU A 118 -16.86 8.42 12.03
C LEU A 118 -17.89 9.30 11.31
N ARG A 119 -17.67 9.64 10.01
CA ARG A 119 -18.66 10.39 9.22
C ARG A 119 -20.01 9.68 9.08
N ARG A 120 -20.03 8.35 9.11
CA ARG A 120 -21.27 7.54 9.09
C ARG A 120 -21.88 7.31 10.48
N GLY A 121 -21.32 7.90 11.54
CA GLY A 121 -21.74 7.65 12.91
C GLY A 121 -21.44 6.22 13.42
N SER A 122 -20.59 5.47 12.70
CA SER A 122 -20.26 4.10 13.09
C SER A 122 -19.13 4.09 14.14
N ARG A 123 -19.17 3.12 15.05
CA ARG A 123 -18.12 2.95 16.04
C ARG A 123 -16.82 2.50 15.37
N TRP A 124 -15.69 3.09 15.76
CA TRP A 124 -14.35 2.68 15.38
C TRP A 124 -13.69 1.90 16.53
N PRO A 125 -12.90 0.84 16.27
CA PRO A 125 -12.57 0.22 14.98
C PRO A 125 -13.69 -0.65 14.38
N GLY A 126 -14.72 -1.02 15.12
CA GLY A 126 -15.96 -1.64 14.65
C GLY A 126 -15.77 -2.72 13.59
N THR A 127 -16.32 -2.50 12.40
CA THR A 127 -16.23 -3.44 11.28
C THR A 127 -14.84 -3.53 10.64
N TYR A 128 -13.91 -2.61 10.97
CA TYR A 128 -12.54 -2.69 10.47
C TYR A 128 -11.83 -3.96 10.95
N LEU A 129 -12.13 -4.45 12.17
CA LEU A 129 -11.54 -5.70 12.68
C LEU A 129 -11.84 -6.91 11.80
N VAL A 130 -13.03 -6.95 11.19
CA VAL A 130 -13.38 -8.00 10.20
C VAL A 130 -12.48 -7.89 8.97
N ARG A 131 -12.17 -6.65 8.53
CA ARG A 131 -11.24 -6.43 7.40
C ARG A 131 -9.82 -6.87 7.73
N ALA A 132 -9.33 -6.58 8.93
CA ALA A 132 -8.02 -7.05 9.39
C ALA A 132 -7.99 -8.59 9.44
N GLY A 133 -9.06 -9.24 9.94
CA GLY A 133 -9.18 -10.69 9.94
C GLY A 133 -9.17 -11.31 8.54
N LEU A 134 -9.89 -10.72 7.59
CA LEU A 134 -9.85 -11.17 6.18
C LEU A 134 -8.46 -11.02 5.58
N LEU A 135 -7.78 -9.89 5.83
CA LEU A 135 -6.41 -9.68 5.36
C LEU A 135 -5.43 -10.70 5.95
N PHE A 136 -5.64 -11.08 7.22
CA PHE A 136 -4.85 -12.12 7.85
C PHE A 136 -5.04 -13.49 7.18
N ILE A 137 -6.30 -13.85 6.87
CA ILE A 137 -6.62 -15.09 6.14
C ILE A 137 -5.99 -15.08 4.75
N ASP A 138 -6.09 -13.96 4.01
CA ASP A 138 -5.47 -13.83 2.69
C ASP A 138 -3.94 -14.02 2.77
N GLY A 139 -3.30 -13.41 3.78
CA GLY A 139 -1.87 -13.59 4.02
C GLY A 139 -1.51 -15.04 4.39
N MET A 140 -2.34 -15.72 5.20
CA MET A 140 -2.15 -17.14 5.51
C MET A 140 -2.21 -18.01 4.25
N LEU A 141 -3.21 -17.77 3.39
CA LEU A 141 -3.35 -18.50 2.13
C LEU A 141 -2.18 -18.21 1.18
N ASN A 142 -1.76 -16.96 1.06
CA ASN A 142 -0.61 -16.59 0.23
C ASN A 142 0.68 -17.22 0.74
N TYR A 143 0.92 -17.23 2.06
CA TYR A 143 2.08 -17.86 2.67
C TYR A 143 2.11 -19.38 2.44
N ILE A 144 1.01 -20.06 2.69
CA ILE A 144 0.94 -21.53 2.59
C ILE A 144 1.07 -21.98 1.13
N PHE A 145 0.36 -21.33 0.20
CA PHE A 145 0.19 -21.83 -1.16
C PHE A 145 1.02 -21.12 -2.22
N VAL A 146 1.57 -19.92 -1.94
CA VAL A 146 2.25 -19.12 -2.95
C VAL A 146 3.69 -18.82 -2.57
N VAL A 147 3.93 -18.02 -1.51
CA VAL A 147 5.29 -17.58 -1.12
C VAL A 147 5.40 -17.40 0.39
N GLN A 148 6.52 -17.81 0.97
CA GLN A 148 6.80 -17.68 2.41
C GLN A 148 7.03 -16.23 2.87
N PHE A 149 7.50 -15.34 2.01
CA PHE A 149 7.78 -13.93 2.34
C PHE A 149 6.53 -13.03 2.26
N ASP A 150 5.41 -13.47 2.84
CA ASP A 150 4.16 -12.71 2.82
C ASP A 150 4.13 -11.60 3.87
N VAL A 151 3.79 -10.39 3.45
CA VAL A 151 3.65 -9.20 4.34
C VAL A 151 2.22 -8.96 4.80
N LEU A 152 1.21 -9.61 4.18
CA LEU A 152 -0.20 -9.34 4.47
C LEU A 152 -0.58 -9.74 5.90
N ARG A 153 0.00 -10.84 6.42
CA ARG A 153 -0.20 -11.30 7.80
C ARG A 153 0.29 -10.24 8.79
N ALA A 154 1.53 -9.74 8.57
CA ALA A 154 2.09 -8.68 9.41
C ALA A 154 1.23 -7.40 9.32
N TYR A 155 0.78 -7.00 8.14
CA TYR A 155 -0.08 -5.84 7.96
C TYR A 155 -1.46 -5.98 8.61
N ALA A 156 -2.00 -7.20 8.66
CA ALA A 156 -3.24 -7.46 9.39
C ALA A 156 -3.08 -7.24 10.89
N VAL A 157 -1.99 -7.76 11.47
CA VAL A 157 -1.64 -7.57 12.90
C VAL A 157 -1.37 -6.09 13.19
N LEU A 158 -0.54 -5.44 12.37
CA LEU A 158 -0.24 -4.01 12.49
C LEU A 158 -1.52 -3.16 12.40
N GLY A 159 -2.36 -3.43 11.41
CA GLY A 159 -3.63 -2.73 11.24
C GLY A 159 -4.56 -2.92 12.43
N PHE A 160 -4.62 -4.14 12.99
CA PHE A 160 -5.37 -4.41 14.20
C PHE A 160 -4.89 -3.53 15.37
N VAL A 161 -3.58 -3.54 15.67
CA VAL A 161 -3.00 -2.76 16.78
C VAL A 161 -3.18 -1.26 16.56
N VAL A 162 -2.80 -0.75 15.38
CA VAL A 162 -2.84 0.68 15.07
C VAL A 162 -4.28 1.20 15.04
N ALA A 163 -5.28 0.37 14.69
CA ALA A 163 -6.68 0.78 14.78
C ALA A 163 -7.09 1.23 16.19
N PHE A 164 -6.55 0.60 17.22
CA PHE A 164 -6.76 1.03 18.62
C PHE A 164 -5.87 2.21 19.00
N VAL A 165 -4.62 2.26 18.50
CA VAL A 165 -3.74 3.42 18.72
C VAL A 165 -4.36 4.72 18.20
N LEU A 166 -5.07 4.66 17.07
CA LEU A 166 -5.77 5.83 16.51
C LEU A 166 -6.97 6.32 17.33
N LEU A 167 -7.39 5.59 18.37
CA LEU A 167 -8.35 6.08 19.38
C LEU A 167 -7.72 7.01 20.41
N LEU A 168 -6.41 6.90 20.59
CA LEU A 168 -5.69 7.69 21.59
C LEU A 168 -5.62 9.16 21.14
N PRO A 169 -5.54 10.10 22.11
CA PRO A 169 -5.18 11.49 21.82
C PRO A 169 -3.83 11.57 21.10
N GLU A 170 -3.66 12.57 20.24
CA GLU A 170 -2.47 12.70 19.38
C GLU A 170 -1.15 12.69 20.17
N LYS A 171 -1.11 13.33 21.35
CA LYS A 171 0.06 13.30 22.24
C LYS A 171 0.46 11.87 22.62
N ARG A 172 -0.51 11.00 22.92
CA ARG A 172 -0.25 9.59 23.25
C ARG A 172 0.16 8.78 22.02
N GLN A 173 -0.34 9.13 20.82
CA GLN A 173 0.13 8.51 19.58
C GLN A 173 1.62 8.82 19.35
N TRP A 174 2.08 10.05 19.63
CA TRP A 174 3.51 10.39 19.56
C TRP A 174 4.35 9.63 20.58
N VAL A 175 3.85 9.46 21.81
CA VAL A 175 4.53 8.61 22.81
C VAL A 175 4.62 7.17 22.32
N PHE A 176 3.54 6.63 21.76
CA PHE A 176 3.53 5.28 21.19
C PHE A 176 4.56 5.12 20.07
N ILE A 177 4.62 6.09 19.14
CA ILE A 177 5.63 6.12 18.06
C ILE A 177 7.04 6.15 18.66
N GLY A 178 7.29 6.99 19.66
CA GLY A 178 8.59 7.08 20.34
C GLY A 178 9.02 5.76 20.97
N VAL A 179 8.14 5.11 21.70
CA VAL A 179 8.40 3.80 22.32
C VAL A 179 8.66 2.74 21.25
N ALA A 180 7.79 2.65 20.23
CA ALA A 180 7.96 1.69 19.15
C ALA A 180 9.27 1.93 18.36
N LEU A 181 9.65 3.19 18.13
CA LEU A 181 10.89 3.55 17.46
C LEU A 181 12.12 3.19 18.29
N VAL A 182 12.12 3.47 19.59
CA VAL A 182 13.21 3.08 20.51
C VAL A 182 13.35 1.57 20.53
N THR A 183 12.24 0.83 20.67
CA THR A 183 12.25 -0.64 20.63
C THR A 183 12.82 -1.13 19.30
N HIS A 184 12.38 -0.55 18.17
CA HIS A 184 12.85 -0.89 16.83
C HIS A 184 14.36 -0.69 16.69
N VAL A 185 14.86 0.50 17.03
CA VAL A 185 16.30 0.83 16.98
C VAL A 185 17.11 -0.11 17.87
N THR A 186 16.60 -0.42 19.07
CA THR A 186 17.26 -1.38 19.97
C THR A 186 17.36 -2.76 19.33
N LEU A 187 16.28 -3.27 18.74
CA LEU A 187 16.27 -4.58 18.09
C LEU A 187 17.25 -4.65 16.91
N ILE A 188 17.37 -3.58 16.12
CA ILE A 188 18.29 -3.56 14.96
C ILE A 188 19.75 -3.45 15.41
N LEU A 189 20.02 -2.67 16.44
CA LEU A 189 21.37 -2.45 16.92
C LEU A 189 21.88 -3.56 17.86
N LEU A 190 20.98 -4.31 18.50
CA LEU A 190 21.33 -5.38 19.43
C LEU A 190 22.29 -6.43 18.83
N PRO A 191 22.11 -6.90 17.59
CA PRO A 191 23.02 -7.85 16.96
C PRO A 191 24.46 -7.32 16.81
N LEU A 192 24.65 -6.02 16.61
CA LEU A 192 25.98 -5.40 16.54
C LEU A 192 26.76 -5.54 17.85
N PHE A 193 26.07 -5.58 19.00
CA PHE A 193 26.69 -5.70 20.32
C PHE A 193 26.80 -7.14 20.79
N THR A 194 25.90 -8.03 20.34
CA THR A 194 25.84 -9.42 20.78
C THR A 194 26.58 -10.38 19.84
N GLY A 195 27.00 -9.90 18.65
CA GLY A 195 27.57 -10.75 17.60
C GLY A 195 26.56 -11.73 16.98
N SER A 196 25.27 -11.55 17.26
CA SER A 196 24.21 -12.39 16.69
C SER A 196 24.00 -12.02 15.24
N VAL A 197 23.92 -13.03 14.35
CA VAL A 197 23.54 -12.80 12.94
C VAL A 197 22.04 -12.63 12.88
N MET A 198 21.54 -11.54 12.24
CA MET A 198 20.13 -11.45 11.88
C MET A 198 19.86 -12.50 10.80
N MET A 199 19.15 -13.56 11.13
CA MET A 199 18.61 -14.47 10.13
C MET A 199 17.36 -13.85 9.50
N PHE A 200 17.43 -13.52 8.22
CA PHE A 200 16.26 -13.11 7.47
C PHE A 200 15.44 -14.36 7.10
N PRO A 201 14.19 -14.53 7.59
CA PRO A 201 13.33 -15.59 7.09
C PRO A 201 13.11 -15.39 5.59
N GLY A 202 13.49 -16.36 4.80
CA GLY A 202 13.42 -16.31 3.34
C GLY A 202 14.75 -16.01 2.65
N LEU A 203 15.79 -15.57 3.35
CA LEU A 203 17.14 -15.69 2.87
C LEU A 203 17.59 -17.13 3.12
N VAL A 204 17.24 -18.04 2.23
CA VAL A 204 17.91 -19.31 2.13
C VAL A 204 19.36 -18.96 1.80
N ILE A 205 20.27 -19.13 2.76
CA ILE A 205 21.71 -19.03 2.49
C ILE A 205 21.97 -20.07 1.39
N PRO A 206 22.41 -19.67 0.19
CA PRO A 206 22.79 -20.64 -0.83
C PRO A 206 23.85 -21.55 -0.23
N GLY A 207 23.58 -22.85 -0.10
CA GLY A 207 24.49 -23.84 0.48
C GLY A 207 23.98 -24.58 1.72
N GLU A 208 22.97 -24.09 2.46
CA GLU A 208 22.38 -24.77 3.63
C GLU A 208 20.99 -25.36 3.39
N SER A 209 20.59 -25.58 2.15
CA SER A 209 19.48 -26.51 1.93
C SER A 209 19.97 -27.92 2.27
N PRO A 210 19.28 -28.66 3.15
CA PRO A 210 19.56 -30.07 3.32
C PRO A 210 19.09 -30.84 2.08
N THR A 211 19.80 -30.66 0.97
CA THR A 211 19.60 -31.48 -0.23
C THR A 211 20.33 -32.79 -0.13
N VAL A 212 19.93 -33.60 0.83
CA VAL A 212 20.01 -35.04 0.66
C VAL A 212 18.69 -35.42 0.00
N GLY A 213 18.60 -35.33 -1.36
CA GLY A 213 17.45 -35.87 -2.07
C GLY A 213 16.73 -35.01 -3.12
N GLY A 214 17.28 -33.87 -3.56
CA GLY A 214 16.62 -33.06 -4.62
C GLY A 214 15.78 -31.89 -4.10
N ARG A 215 15.31 -31.03 -5.03
CA ARG A 215 14.41 -29.91 -4.70
C ARG A 215 13.07 -30.44 -4.18
N PRO A 216 12.48 -29.86 -3.11
CA PRO A 216 11.18 -30.29 -2.60
C PRO A 216 10.10 -30.11 -3.67
N THR A 217 9.17 -31.02 -3.70
CA THR A 217 7.96 -30.89 -4.52
C THR A 217 7.07 -29.77 -4.00
N TYR A 218 6.20 -29.23 -4.85
CA TYR A 218 5.24 -28.17 -4.44
C TYR A 218 4.44 -28.56 -3.18
N TRP A 219 4.03 -29.82 -3.06
CA TRP A 219 3.24 -30.28 -1.90
C TRP A 219 4.08 -30.43 -0.63
N GLU A 220 5.34 -30.81 -0.74
CA GLU A 220 6.28 -30.81 0.39
C GLU A 220 6.54 -29.41 0.90
N GLU A 221 6.67 -28.41 -0.02
CA GLU A 221 6.76 -27.02 0.37
C GLU A 221 5.47 -26.52 1.05
N VAL A 222 4.27 -26.85 0.53
CA VAL A 222 3.00 -26.50 1.17
C VAL A 222 2.89 -27.11 2.58
N GLN A 223 3.35 -28.36 2.77
CA GLN A 223 3.40 -28.96 4.11
C GLN A 223 4.37 -28.21 5.04
N MET A 224 5.58 -27.90 4.57
CA MET A 224 6.57 -27.14 5.34
C MET A 224 6.03 -25.76 5.72
N ASN A 225 5.45 -25.04 4.74
CA ASN A 225 4.85 -23.73 4.97
C ASN A 225 3.71 -23.81 6.00
N THR A 226 2.91 -24.87 5.96
CA THR A 226 1.81 -25.07 6.92
C THR A 226 2.33 -25.30 8.34
N LEU A 227 3.45 -25.98 8.49
CA LEU A 227 4.09 -26.20 9.79
C LEU A 227 4.75 -24.94 10.34
N THR A 228 5.34 -24.11 9.47
CA THR A 228 6.10 -22.92 9.86
C THR A 228 5.26 -21.63 9.92
N VAL A 229 4.02 -21.63 9.43
CA VAL A 229 3.17 -20.46 9.26
C VAL A 229 2.98 -19.62 10.53
N PHE A 230 2.96 -20.23 11.70
CA PHE A 230 2.85 -19.53 12.98
C PHE A 230 4.22 -19.24 13.61
N SER A 231 5.23 -20.10 13.42
CA SER A 231 6.57 -19.86 13.95
C SER A 231 7.19 -18.60 13.35
N ASP A 232 7.02 -18.38 12.06
CA ASP A 232 7.53 -17.21 11.36
C ASP A 232 6.89 -15.87 11.81
N LEU A 233 5.73 -15.93 12.48
CA LEU A 233 5.12 -14.75 13.10
C LEU A 233 5.67 -14.45 14.50
N THR A 234 6.31 -15.42 15.14
CA THR A 234 6.66 -15.36 16.56
C THR A 234 8.15 -15.44 16.84
N VAL A 235 8.94 -15.98 15.91
CA VAL A 235 10.35 -16.28 16.12
C VAL A 235 11.22 -15.49 15.14
N GLY A 236 12.12 -14.68 15.71
CA GLY A 236 13.17 -13.98 14.97
C GLY A 236 13.20 -12.47 15.21
N THR A 237 14.42 -11.93 15.22
CA THR A 237 14.68 -10.49 15.32
C THR A 237 14.06 -9.71 14.16
N ASP A 238 13.94 -10.34 13.00
CA ASP A 238 13.37 -9.73 11.79
C ASP A 238 11.88 -9.49 11.91
N THR A 239 11.11 -10.47 12.42
CA THR A 239 9.68 -10.28 12.66
C THR A 239 9.46 -9.17 13.67
N GLY A 240 10.25 -9.13 14.74
CA GLY A 240 10.23 -8.03 15.72
C GLY A 240 10.53 -6.69 15.08
N SER A 241 11.53 -6.62 14.20
CA SER A 241 11.93 -5.40 13.49
C SER A 241 10.85 -4.95 12.48
N ILE A 242 10.25 -5.88 11.74
CA ILE A 242 9.15 -5.59 10.80
C ILE A 242 7.91 -5.08 11.55
N LEU A 243 7.55 -5.72 12.67
CA LEU A 243 6.38 -5.31 13.45
C LEU A 243 6.61 -3.95 14.13
N THR A 244 7.74 -3.73 14.79
CA THR A 244 8.02 -2.47 15.48
C THR A 244 8.14 -1.30 14.51
N LEU A 245 8.86 -1.47 13.38
CA LEU A 245 8.91 -0.48 12.30
C LEU A 245 7.52 -0.25 11.73
N GLY A 246 6.76 -1.31 11.46
CA GLY A 246 5.41 -1.23 10.94
C GLY A 246 4.48 -0.40 11.85
N LEU A 247 4.56 -0.57 13.17
CA LEU A 247 3.79 0.24 14.13
C LEU A 247 4.10 1.74 14.00
N VAL A 248 5.38 2.09 13.85
CA VAL A 248 5.83 3.47 13.61
C VAL A 248 5.27 3.98 12.28
N VAL A 249 5.52 3.25 11.20
CA VAL A 249 5.22 3.69 9.83
C VAL A 249 3.71 3.76 9.56
N PHE A 250 2.91 2.80 10.04
CA PHE A 250 1.45 2.85 9.94
C PHE A 250 0.88 4.06 10.66
N THR A 251 1.34 4.29 11.91
CA THR A 251 0.83 5.40 12.72
C THR A 251 1.23 6.74 12.13
N LEU A 252 2.49 6.90 11.69
CA LEU A 252 2.95 8.11 10.98
C LEU A 252 2.19 8.32 9.67
N GLY A 253 1.98 7.28 8.88
CA GLY A 253 1.19 7.36 7.64
C GLY A 253 -0.22 7.88 7.89
N ALA A 254 -0.90 7.36 8.91
CA ALA A 254 -2.22 7.83 9.32
C ALA A 254 -2.21 9.30 9.77
N MET A 255 -1.20 9.71 10.55
CA MET A 255 -1.04 11.09 11.02
C MET A 255 -0.74 12.05 9.87
N LEU A 256 0.16 11.70 8.95
CA LEU A 256 0.48 12.52 7.78
C LEU A 256 -0.76 12.78 6.91
N TYR A 257 -1.60 11.75 6.70
CA TYR A 257 -2.87 11.93 6.00
C TYR A 257 -3.79 12.89 6.74
N ARG A 258 -3.95 12.74 8.06
CA ARG A 258 -4.77 13.60 8.91
C ARG A 258 -4.32 15.06 8.90
N HIS A 259 -3.00 15.29 8.86
CA HIS A 259 -2.41 16.64 8.76
C HIS A 259 -2.43 17.23 7.35
N GLY A 260 -3.11 16.56 6.40
CA GLY A 260 -3.36 17.09 5.07
C GLY A 260 -2.17 17.00 4.12
N LEU A 261 -1.36 15.95 4.20
CA LEU A 261 -0.24 15.72 3.28
C LEU A 261 -0.66 15.85 1.81
N PHE A 262 -1.87 15.41 1.46
CA PHE A 262 -2.43 15.46 0.10
C PHE A 262 -3.23 16.73 -0.18
N GLU A 263 -3.41 17.61 0.78
CA GLU A 263 -4.17 18.85 0.66
C GLU A 263 -3.30 20.06 0.25
N ALA A 264 -3.92 21.16 -0.16
CA ALA A 264 -3.21 22.40 -0.50
C ALA A 264 -2.38 22.93 0.66
N ARG A 265 -2.99 22.95 1.86
CA ARG A 265 -2.37 23.41 3.11
C ARG A 265 -1.14 22.59 3.53
N GLY A 266 -1.01 21.36 3.07
CA GLY A 266 0.10 20.46 3.41
C GLY A 266 1.42 20.71 2.68
N ALA A 267 1.58 21.83 1.94
CA ALA A 267 2.79 22.10 1.15
C ALA A 267 4.07 22.15 2.01
N ARG A 268 4.01 22.79 3.19
CA ARG A 268 5.14 22.82 4.13
C ARG A 268 5.45 21.43 4.69
N LEU A 269 4.41 20.67 5.06
CA LEU A 269 4.55 19.30 5.56
C LEU A 269 5.23 18.41 4.51
N ARG A 270 4.74 18.41 3.25
CA ARG A 270 5.36 17.64 2.16
C ARG A 270 6.82 18.00 1.96
N ARG A 271 7.17 19.31 1.98
CA ARG A 271 8.56 19.77 1.83
C ARG A 271 9.44 19.20 2.95
N TRP A 272 9.00 19.27 4.21
CA TRP A 272 9.76 18.73 5.32
C TRP A 272 9.89 17.21 5.27
N VAL A 273 8.80 16.49 4.98
CA VAL A 273 8.85 15.03 4.82
C VAL A 273 9.78 14.63 3.67
N MET A 274 9.79 15.37 2.56
CA MET A 274 10.69 15.14 1.43
C MET A 274 12.16 15.44 1.80
N ILE A 275 12.43 16.57 2.45
CA ILE A 275 13.79 16.95 2.85
C ILE A 275 14.36 15.94 3.84
N VAL A 276 13.60 15.60 4.89
CA VAL A 276 14.05 14.63 5.89
C VAL A 276 14.16 13.23 5.27
N GLY A 277 13.12 12.80 4.55
CA GLY A 277 13.07 11.47 3.96
C GLY A 277 14.17 11.21 2.93
N LEU A 278 14.35 12.12 1.95
CA LEU A 278 15.37 11.95 0.94
C LEU A 278 16.73 12.45 1.43
N GLY A 279 16.79 13.58 2.16
CA GLY A 279 18.02 14.18 2.61
C GLY A 279 18.77 13.40 3.70
N ALA A 280 18.07 12.59 4.52
CA ALA A 280 18.69 11.68 5.46
C ALA A 280 18.68 10.22 4.93
N GLY A 281 17.60 9.81 4.27
CA GLY A 281 17.45 8.44 3.80
C GLY A 281 18.42 8.09 2.67
N VAL A 282 18.56 8.94 1.63
CA VAL A 282 19.46 8.64 0.49
C VAL A 282 20.92 8.61 0.91
N PRO A 283 21.46 9.58 1.67
CA PRO A 283 22.82 9.45 2.20
C PRO A 283 23.02 8.22 3.08
N GLY A 284 22.02 7.87 3.91
CA GLY A 284 22.05 6.64 4.71
C GLY A 284 22.17 5.39 3.85
N GLU A 285 21.39 5.27 2.78
CA GLU A 285 21.50 4.18 1.81
C GLU A 285 22.90 4.08 1.20
N VAL A 286 23.45 5.22 0.76
CA VAL A 286 24.80 5.27 0.16
C VAL A 286 25.86 4.82 1.18
N VAL A 287 25.77 5.30 2.42
CA VAL A 287 26.73 4.93 3.47
C VAL A 287 26.63 3.42 3.76
N PHE A 288 25.44 2.87 3.96
CA PHE A 288 25.28 1.44 4.26
C PHE A 288 25.68 0.57 3.07
N PHE A 289 25.43 0.99 1.84
CA PHE A 289 25.89 0.31 0.64
C PHE A 289 27.42 0.29 0.57
N LEU A 290 28.09 1.43 0.78
CA LEU A 290 29.58 1.50 0.77
C LEU A 290 30.23 0.73 1.93
N MET A 291 29.55 0.62 3.06
CA MET A 291 30.00 -0.18 4.20
C MET A 291 29.78 -1.69 4.03
N GLN A 292 29.13 -2.10 2.93
CA GLN A 292 28.71 -3.50 2.69
C GLN A 292 27.97 -4.06 3.91
N GLU A 293 27.00 -3.30 4.40
CA GLU A 293 26.32 -3.57 5.63
C GLU A 293 25.45 -4.85 5.52
N THR A 294 25.64 -5.80 6.41
CA THR A 294 24.98 -7.11 6.41
C THR A 294 23.88 -7.26 7.46
N PHE A 295 23.69 -6.25 8.33
CA PHE A 295 22.73 -6.30 9.43
C PHE A 295 21.32 -5.78 9.06
N GLY A 296 21.08 -5.41 7.81
CA GLY A 296 19.79 -4.89 7.32
C GLY A 296 19.49 -3.46 7.76
N LEU A 297 20.50 -2.66 8.14
CA LEU A 297 20.33 -1.26 8.51
C LEU A 297 19.78 -0.43 7.34
N ASN A 298 20.18 -0.73 6.11
CA ASN A 298 19.62 -0.13 4.91
C ASN A 298 18.10 -0.38 4.84
N ARG A 299 17.67 -1.63 5.00
CA ARG A 299 16.27 -2.06 4.88
C ARG A 299 15.37 -1.51 5.99
N PHE A 300 15.87 -1.47 7.23
CA PHE A 300 15.08 -1.15 8.40
C PHE A 300 15.25 0.27 8.93
N LEU A 301 16.28 1.01 8.50
CA LEU A 301 16.54 2.37 8.98
C LEU A 301 16.46 3.41 7.85
N SER A 302 17.25 3.29 6.77
CA SER A 302 17.29 4.30 5.71
C SER A 302 16.18 4.15 4.68
N ALA A 303 15.84 2.93 4.25
CA ALA A 303 14.80 2.71 3.25
C ALA A 303 13.41 3.24 3.65
N PRO A 304 12.94 3.11 4.92
CA PRO A 304 11.68 3.73 5.35
C PRO A 304 11.70 5.26 5.26
N LEU A 305 12.84 5.91 5.54
CA LEU A 305 12.98 7.35 5.35
C LEU A 305 12.85 7.73 3.88
N VAL A 306 13.54 7.01 2.99
CA VAL A 306 13.39 7.19 1.54
C VAL A 306 11.94 6.99 1.10
N ALA A 307 11.23 6.00 1.64
CA ALA A 307 9.82 5.75 1.33
C ALA A 307 8.92 6.96 1.69
N PHE A 308 9.11 7.59 2.84
CA PHE A 308 8.41 8.83 3.20
C PHE A 308 8.76 9.97 2.24
N GLY A 309 10.02 10.07 1.84
CA GLY A 309 10.47 11.06 0.86
C GLY A 309 9.82 10.86 -0.51
N ILE A 310 9.76 9.62 -1.01
CA ILE A 310 9.07 9.24 -2.26
C ILE A 310 7.57 9.56 -2.17
N LEU A 311 6.91 9.22 -1.04
CA LEU A 311 5.51 9.56 -0.80
C LEU A 311 5.26 11.07 -0.97
N ALA A 312 6.08 11.90 -0.30
CA ALA A 312 5.94 13.35 -0.32
C ALA A 312 6.24 13.94 -1.71
N LEU A 313 7.25 13.40 -2.41
CA LEU A 313 7.59 13.76 -3.79
C LEU A 313 6.42 13.48 -4.73
N MET A 314 5.87 12.26 -4.70
CA MET A 314 4.74 11.87 -5.54
C MET A 314 3.48 12.65 -5.19
N ALA A 315 3.20 12.87 -3.90
CA ALA A 315 2.08 13.70 -3.46
C ALA A 315 2.21 15.16 -3.95
N SER A 316 3.43 15.69 -4.03
CA SER A 316 3.69 17.02 -4.59
C SER A 316 3.54 17.04 -6.11
N PHE A 317 4.10 16.05 -6.79
CA PHE A 317 4.06 15.93 -8.26
C PHE A 317 2.63 15.86 -8.79
N TYR A 318 1.80 14.94 -8.26
CA TYR A 318 0.42 14.73 -8.74
C TYR A 318 -0.57 15.81 -8.30
N ARG A 319 -0.14 16.78 -7.51
CA ARG A 319 -0.95 17.99 -7.27
C ARG A 319 -0.91 18.98 -8.43
N GLY A 320 0.24 19.09 -9.10
CA GLY A 320 0.46 20.05 -10.19
C GLY A 320 0.31 19.44 -11.58
N HIS A 321 0.26 18.12 -11.70
CA HIS A 321 0.29 17.42 -12.99
C HIS A 321 -0.92 16.51 -13.15
N ARG A 322 -1.44 16.44 -14.38
CA ARG A 322 -2.45 15.44 -14.76
C ARG A 322 -1.82 14.05 -14.79
N ILE A 323 -2.61 13.04 -14.44
CA ILE A 323 -2.16 11.65 -14.50
C ILE A 323 -2.01 11.25 -15.97
N GLY A 324 -0.76 11.08 -16.42
CA GLY A 324 -0.43 10.64 -17.78
C GLY A 324 -0.75 9.17 -18.03
N PHE A 325 -0.37 8.66 -19.19
CA PHE A 325 -0.64 7.26 -19.59
C PHE A 325 -0.08 6.23 -18.61
N VAL A 326 1.19 6.34 -18.22
CA VAL A 326 1.83 5.46 -17.24
C VAL A 326 1.13 5.56 -15.87
N GLY A 327 0.85 6.77 -15.41
CA GLY A 327 0.14 6.98 -14.15
C GLY A 327 -1.26 6.37 -14.15
N ARG A 328 -1.96 6.38 -15.29
CA ARG A 328 -3.27 5.70 -15.41
C ARG A 328 -3.14 4.19 -15.27
N GLY A 329 -2.17 3.58 -15.93
CA GLY A 329 -1.89 2.14 -15.79
C GLY A 329 -1.59 1.77 -14.34
N LEU A 330 -0.69 2.49 -13.68
CA LEU A 330 -0.34 2.28 -12.28
C LEU A 330 -1.52 2.55 -11.33
N SER A 331 -2.37 3.53 -11.64
CA SER A 331 -3.59 3.78 -10.85
C SER A 331 -4.54 2.58 -10.87
N LEU A 332 -4.66 1.87 -11.99
CA LEU A 332 -5.48 0.66 -12.09
C LEU A 332 -4.88 -0.49 -11.26
N VAL A 333 -3.54 -0.66 -11.29
CA VAL A 333 -2.84 -1.59 -10.39
C VAL A 333 -3.13 -1.24 -8.92
N GLY A 334 -3.04 0.03 -8.53
CA GLY A 334 -3.32 0.47 -7.16
C GLY A 334 -4.78 0.31 -6.72
N GLN A 335 -5.73 0.32 -7.67
CA GLN A 335 -7.15 0.07 -7.42
C GLN A 335 -7.45 -1.40 -7.11
N MET A 336 -6.65 -2.30 -7.63
CA MET A 336 -6.75 -3.75 -7.39
C MET A 336 -5.43 -4.30 -6.82
N ALA A 337 -4.93 -3.57 -5.79
CA ALA A 337 -3.63 -3.80 -5.21
C ALA A 337 -3.44 -5.22 -4.64
N LEU A 338 -4.47 -5.77 -3.97
CA LEU A 338 -4.43 -7.13 -3.42
C LEU A 338 -4.33 -8.18 -4.53
N SER A 339 -5.18 -8.06 -5.56
CA SER A 339 -5.15 -8.96 -6.72
C SER A 339 -3.82 -8.90 -7.45
N CYS A 340 -3.28 -7.69 -7.65
CA CYS A 340 -1.98 -7.50 -8.33
C CYS A 340 -0.82 -8.02 -7.47
N TYR A 341 -0.86 -7.84 -6.15
CA TYR A 341 0.15 -8.35 -5.23
C TYR A 341 0.21 -9.88 -5.24
N VAL A 342 -0.94 -10.55 -5.13
CA VAL A 342 -0.97 -12.02 -5.17
C VAL A 342 -0.59 -12.54 -6.57
N LEU A 343 -1.07 -11.89 -7.63
CA LEU A 343 -0.74 -12.27 -9.01
C LEU A 343 0.77 -12.20 -9.28
N GLN A 344 1.46 -11.13 -8.85
CA GLN A 344 2.91 -11.04 -9.05
C GLN A 344 3.68 -12.15 -8.33
N ASN A 345 3.23 -12.55 -7.14
CA ASN A 345 3.85 -13.65 -6.39
C ASN A 345 3.61 -14.99 -7.10
N ILE A 346 2.39 -15.24 -7.60
CA ILE A 346 2.07 -16.43 -8.41
C ILE A 346 2.94 -16.47 -9.69
N LEU A 347 3.03 -15.36 -10.42
CA LEU A 347 3.83 -15.28 -11.63
C LEU A 347 5.32 -15.47 -11.34
N GLY A 348 5.84 -14.91 -10.25
CA GLY A 348 7.21 -15.12 -9.80
C GLY A 348 7.48 -16.60 -9.50
N ARG A 349 6.58 -17.25 -8.78
CA ARG A 349 6.67 -18.67 -8.46
C ARG A 349 6.61 -19.56 -9.70
N VAL A 350 5.72 -19.27 -10.63
CA VAL A 350 5.61 -19.97 -11.92
C VAL A 350 6.89 -19.77 -12.75
N ALA A 351 7.39 -18.54 -12.85
CA ALA A 351 8.63 -18.23 -13.55
C ALA A 351 9.82 -19.00 -12.92
N GLN A 352 9.92 -18.99 -11.58
CA GLN A 352 10.91 -19.77 -10.83
C GLN A 352 10.85 -21.26 -11.20
N SER A 353 9.65 -21.84 -11.23
CA SER A 353 9.48 -23.25 -11.58
C SER A 353 9.88 -23.55 -13.03
N ILE A 354 9.42 -22.74 -13.99
CA ILE A 354 9.69 -22.94 -15.42
C ILE A 354 11.18 -22.77 -15.72
N ILE A 355 11.79 -21.67 -15.27
CA ILE A 355 13.19 -21.35 -15.56
C ILE A 355 14.10 -22.33 -14.83
N GLY A 356 13.82 -22.62 -13.56
CA GLY A 356 14.64 -23.50 -12.74
C GLY A 356 14.74 -24.95 -13.24
N HIS A 357 13.81 -25.40 -14.09
CA HIS A 357 13.84 -26.72 -14.75
C HIS A 357 14.29 -26.65 -16.22
N SER A 358 14.70 -25.49 -16.70
CA SER A 358 15.10 -25.30 -18.10
C SER A 358 16.61 -25.07 -18.22
N PRO A 359 17.21 -25.39 -19.40
CA PRO A 359 18.60 -25.04 -19.70
C PRO A 359 18.90 -23.54 -19.61
N LEU A 360 17.87 -22.70 -19.63
CA LEU A 360 17.99 -21.24 -19.48
C LEU A 360 18.61 -20.85 -18.13
N ALA A 361 18.32 -21.62 -17.07
CA ALA A 361 18.92 -21.37 -15.74
C ALA A 361 20.45 -21.47 -15.77
N GLU A 362 21.02 -22.31 -16.65
CA GLU A 362 22.45 -22.48 -16.78
C GLU A 362 23.13 -21.51 -17.74
N THR A 363 22.37 -20.94 -18.68
CA THR A 363 22.90 -20.11 -19.78
C THR A 363 22.71 -18.62 -19.56
N LEU A 364 21.62 -18.20 -18.88
CA LEU A 364 21.34 -16.80 -18.60
C LEU A 364 22.23 -16.24 -17.51
N ASP A 365 22.69 -15.01 -17.70
CA ASP A 365 23.30 -14.23 -16.63
C ASP A 365 22.23 -13.95 -15.55
N PRO A 366 22.51 -14.20 -14.25
CA PRO A 366 21.54 -14.07 -13.17
C PRO A 366 20.94 -12.67 -13.04
N LEU A 367 21.73 -11.61 -13.24
CA LEU A 367 21.24 -10.23 -13.19
C LEU A 367 20.29 -9.94 -14.35
N VAL A 368 20.70 -10.31 -15.57
CA VAL A 368 19.88 -10.14 -16.78
C VAL A 368 18.59 -10.95 -16.66
N GLY A 369 18.66 -12.18 -16.19
CA GLY A 369 17.50 -13.04 -15.96
C GLY A 369 16.52 -12.46 -14.94
N THR A 370 17.03 -11.95 -13.82
CA THR A 370 16.23 -11.32 -12.76
C THR A 370 15.55 -10.03 -13.26
N LEU A 371 16.29 -9.17 -13.97
CA LEU A 371 15.72 -7.96 -14.54
C LEU A 371 14.68 -8.27 -15.61
N ALA A 372 14.94 -9.24 -16.49
CA ALA A 372 13.97 -9.69 -17.50
C ALA A 372 12.69 -10.21 -16.81
N MET A 373 12.83 -11.03 -15.77
CA MET A 373 11.70 -11.54 -14.99
C MET A 373 10.91 -10.39 -14.37
N PHE A 374 11.58 -9.41 -13.76
CA PHE A 374 10.92 -8.22 -13.22
C PHE A 374 10.08 -7.49 -14.28
N PHE A 375 10.67 -7.16 -15.43
CA PHE A 375 9.97 -6.41 -16.48
C PHE A 375 8.80 -7.21 -17.08
N VAL A 376 8.98 -8.51 -17.29
CA VAL A 376 7.91 -9.37 -17.81
C VAL A 376 6.75 -9.46 -16.83
N ILE A 377 7.02 -9.73 -15.55
CA ILE A 377 5.95 -9.83 -14.52
C ILE A 377 5.28 -8.48 -14.33
N ALA A 378 6.04 -7.38 -14.25
CA ALA A 378 5.48 -6.04 -14.13
C ALA A 378 4.55 -5.70 -15.33
N ALA A 379 4.97 -6.00 -16.55
CA ALA A 379 4.17 -5.80 -17.74
C ALA A 379 2.88 -6.64 -17.71
N LEU A 380 2.96 -7.92 -17.32
CA LEU A 380 1.80 -8.81 -17.21
C LEU A 380 0.81 -8.32 -16.14
N VAL A 381 1.29 -7.88 -14.98
CA VAL A 381 0.45 -7.32 -13.92
C VAL A 381 -0.25 -6.04 -14.36
N ILE A 382 0.49 -5.13 -15.01
CA ILE A 382 -0.09 -3.88 -15.54
C ILE A 382 -1.10 -4.18 -16.66
N LEU A 383 -0.78 -5.09 -17.56
CA LEU A 383 -1.68 -5.52 -18.64
C LEU A 383 -2.95 -6.14 -18.06
N PHE A 384 -2.80 -7.07 -17.12
CA PHE A 384 -3.93 -7.70 -16.42
C PHE A 384 -4.83 -6.65 -15.77
N ALA A 385 -4.25 -5.70 -15.01
CA ALA A 385 -5.01 -4.65 -14.35
C ALA A 385 -5.79 -3.80 -15.37
N ASN A 386 -5.15 -3.43 -16.49
CA ASN A 386 -5.78 -2.62 -17.53
C ASN A 386 -6.91 -3.37 -18.27
N LEU A 387 -6.71 -4.64 -18.59
CA LEU A 387 -7.72 -5.46 -19.28
C LEU A 387 -8.89 -5.76 -18.36
N TRP A 388 -8.60 -6.17 -17.11
CA TRP A 388 -9.63 -6.52 -16.14
C TRP A 388 -10.54 -5.34 -15.80
N MET A 389 -9.96 -4.17 -15.54
CA MET A 389 -10.71 -2.97 -15.16
C MET A 389 -11.52 -2.35 -16.31
N ARG A 390 -11.31 -2.79 -17.56
CA ARG A 390 -12.23 -2.44 -18.69
C ARG A 390 -13.59 -3.11 -18.55
N ARG A 391 -13.64 -4.31 -17.94
CA ARG A 391 -14.86 -5.13 -17.83
C ARG A 391 -15.45 -5.11 -16.43
N PHE A 392 -14.62 -4.98 -15.37
CA PHE A 392 -15.00 -5.07 -13.97
C PHE A 392 -14.59 -3.82 -13.21
N ARG A 393 -15.34 -3.48 -12.16
CA ARG A 393 -15.07 -2.28 -11.34
C ARG A 393 -14.13 -2.54 -10.16
N LYS A 394 -13.81 -3.80 -9.86
CA LYS A 394 -12.96 -4.24 -8.74
C LYS A 394 -12.12 -5.42 -9.21
N GLY A 395 -10.94 -5.57 -8.63
CA GLY A 395 -10.13 -6.76 -8.84
C GLY A 395 -10.81 -8.05 -8.35
N PRO A 396 -10.39 -9.23 -8.80
CA PRO A 396 -11.01 -10.48 -8.42
C PRO A 396 -10.95 -10.74 -6.92
N LEU A 397 -9.80 -10.57 -6.27
CA LEU A 397 -9.67 -10.76 -4.82
C LEU A 397 -10.40 -9.66 -4.03
N GLU A 398 -10.37 -8.41 -4.51
CA GLU A 398 -11.13 -7.30 -3.91
C GLU A 398 -12.65 -7.56 -3.98
N TYR A 399 -13.11 -8.23 -5.02
CA TYR A 399 -14.51 -8.63 -5.14
C TYR A 399 -14.87 -9.72 -4.13
N VAL A 400 -14.09 -10.80 -4.06
CA VAL A 400 -14.26 -11.88 -3.06
C VAL A 400 -14.25 -11.29 -1.65
N TRP A 401 -13.32 -10.40 -1.38
CA TRP A 401 -13.16 -9.72 -0.10
C TRP A 401 -14.40 -8.87 0.27
N ASP A 402 -14.94 -8.13 -0.68
CA ASP A 402 -16.13 -7.30 -0.48
C ASP A 402 -17.39 -8.17 -0.22
N VAL A 403 -17.52 -9.31 -0.89
CA VAL A 403 -18.60 -10.28 -0.65
C VAL A 403 -18.47 -10.91 0.75
N SER A 404 -17.29 -11.40 1.10
CA SER A 404 -17.00 -11.98 2.41
C SER A 404 -17.23 -10.98 3.54
N PHE A 405 -16.75 -9.75 3.37
CA PHE A 405 -16.98 -8.67 4.32
C PHE A 405 -18.48 -8.38 4.52
N ARG A 406 -19.23 -8.25 3.44
CA ARG A 406 -20.69 -8.03 3.53
C ARG A 406 -21.40 -9.19 4.20
N PHE A 407 -21.02 -10.41 3.91
CA PHE A 407 -21.59 -11.60 4.54
C PHE A 407 -21.33 -11.59 6.06
N LEU A 408 -20.10 -11.37 6.49
CA LEU A 408 -19.70 -11.36 7.90
C LEU A 408 -20.29 -10.18 8.70
N THR A 409 -20.61 -9.06 8.03
CA THR A 409 -21.15 -7.88 8.70
C THR A 409 -22.67 -7.77 8.70
N ARG A 410 -23.38 -8.52 7.82
CA ARG A 410 -24.85 -8.53 7.76
C ARG A 410 -25.51 -8.97 9.07
N SER A 411 -24.89 -9.88 9.80
CA SER A 411 -25.43 -10.40 11.07
C SER A 411 -25.42 -9.37 12.22
N ARG A 412 -24.64 -8.29 12.11
CA ARG A 412 -24.54 -7.28 13.18
C ARG A 412 -25.51 -6.10 13.03
N VAL A 413 -26.26 -6.03 11.94
CA VAL A 413 -27.22 -4.94 11.68
C VAL A 413 -28.66 -5.33 12.03
N LYS A 414 -28.93 -6.57 12.45
CA LYS A 414 -30.26 -6.99 12.91
C LYS A 414 -30.33 -6.87 14.44
N ALA A 415 -30.85 -5.77 14.95
CA ALA A 415 -31.98 -5.56 15.87
C ALA A 415 -31.97 -4.12 16.39
N PRO A 416 -32.91 -3.26 16.03
CA PRO A 416 -33.42 -2.30 16.99
C PRO A 416 -34.33 -3.10 17.92
N THR A 417 -33.90 -3.35 19.13
CA THR A 417 -34.78 -3.78 20.21
C THR A 417 -35.75 -2.63 20.46
N VAL A 418 -36.97 -2.80 20.00
CA VAL A 418 -38.12 -2.03 20.47
C VAL A 418 -38.39 -2.53 21.87
N ALA A 419 -38.21 -1.71 22.82
CA ALA A 419 -38.77 -1.77 24.17
C ALA A 419 -39.39 -0.43 24.51
#